data_ecd01701c4e9cab359dd14acf9d24fce
#
_entry.id   ecd01701c4e9cab359dd14acf9d24fce
#
_cell.length_a   1.000
_cell.length_b   1.000
_cell.length_c   1.000
_cell.angle_alpha   90.00
_cell.angle_beta   90.00
_cell.angle_gamma   90.00
#
_symmetry.space_group_name_H-M   'P 1'
#
loop_
_entity.id
_entity.type
_entity.pdbx_description
1 polymer ?
#
loop_
_entity_poly.entity_id
_entity_poly.type
_entity_poly.pdbx_seq_one_letter_code
_entity_poly.pdbx_strand_id
1 'polypeptide(L)'
;MHLERLTFILEVVGQKGEATVAEICAHSDLPKPSAYRLVQDLVSVGLLEPVTRGTFSIGSRLKRITQSDHSDRALLEVIAPVLKKAATQYGAAFFLSRLRGKSVEIIHVETPDTGVSYLHPGLGKRPFHACSCSKAVAAFLPELLLTSDMEGRLRAYTEFTLTNVNDLEAELETIRKRGFAECVEEIERGLCSVAAPLAPSGPGAAMSIGAAGSVRVFTPAFRGKLGTRIARIAQDVSANLGWDVAADAKLSG
;
A
#
# COMPACT_ATOMS: atom_id res chain seq x y z
N MET A 1 -5.49 -29.99 -10.15
CA MET A 1 -6.42 -30.90 -9.49
C MET A 1 -7.53 -30.20 -8.74
N HIS A 2 -7.64 -30.04 -7.41
CA HIS A 2 -8.82 -29.34 -6.85
C HIS A 2 -8.77 -27.82 -7.13
N LEU A 3 -7.61 -27.21 -6.90
CA LEU A 3 -7.37 -25.78 -7.17
C LEU A 3 -7.52 -25.43 -8.65
N GLU A 4 -7.02 -26.22 -9.56
CA GLU A 4 -7.18 -26.02 -11.01
C GLU A 4 -8.64 -25.98 -11.44
N ARG A 5 -9.48 -26.84 -10.85
CA ARG A 5 -10.92 -26.85 -11.14
C ARG A 5 -11.61 -25.58 -10.62
N LEU A 6 -11.19 -25.08 -9.45
CA LEU A 6 -11.72 -23.84 -8.90
C LEU A 6 -11.32 -22.63 -9.73
N THR A 7 -10.03 -22.53 -10.11
CA THR A 7 -9.53 -21.44 -10.97
C THR A 7 -10.19 -21.46 -12.34
N PHE A 8 -10.35 -22.64 -12.94
CA PHE A 8 -11.04 -22.78 -14.22
C PHE A 8 -12.51 -22.28 -14.18
N ILE A 9 -13.25 -22.61 -13.10
CA ILE A 9 -14.62 -22.08 -12.93
C ILE A 9 -14.61 -20.54 -12.86
N LEU A 10 -13.67 -19.96 -12.11
CA LEU A 10 -13.53 -18.51 -12.00
C LEU A 10 -13.16 -17.86 -13.35
N GLU A 11 -12.30 -18.50 -14.14
CA GLU A 11 -11.93 -18.04 -15.49
C GLU A 11 -13.13 -18.03 -16.44
N VAL A 12 -13.92 -19.11 -16.48
CA VAL A 12 -15.12 -19.19 -17.33
C VAL A 12 -16.14 -18.11 -16.95
N VAL A 13 -16.41 -17.95 -15.65
CA VAL A 13 -17.33 -16.91 -15.17
C VAL A 13 -16.78 -15.51 -15.44
N GLY A 14 -15.48 -15.30 -15.24
CA GLY A 14 -14.82 -14.02 -15.49
C GLY A 14 -14.82 -13.60 -16.95
N GLN A 15 -14.57 -14.53 -17.88
CA GLN A 15 -14.59 -14.27 -19.32
C GLN A 15 -15.98 -13.96 -19.87
N LYS A 16 -17.01 -14.61 -19.34
CA LYS A 16 -18.42 -14.42 -19.78
C LYS A 16 -19.11 -13.26 -19.05
N GLY A 17 -18.55 -12.80 -17.93
CA GLY A 17 -19.21 -11.88 -17.01
C GLY A 17 -20.19 -12.59 -16.06
N GLU A 18 -21.06 -13.46 -16.63
CA GLU A 18 -22.00 -14.32 -15.91
C GLU A 18 -22.04 -15.70 -16.56
N ALA A 19 -22.21 -16.75 -15.76
CA ALA A 19 -22.32 -18.12 -16.26
C ALA A 19 -23.22 -18.99 -15.39
N THR A 20 -23.90 -19.94 -16.04
CA THR A 20 -24.64 -21.04 -15.40
C THR A 20 -23.73 -22.24 -15.18
N VAL A 21 -24.13 -23.18 -14.27
CA VAL A 21 -23.38 -24.43 -14.07
C VAL A 21 -23.33 -25.27 -15.36
N ALA A 22 -24.37 -25.20 -16.20
CA ALA A 22 -24.39 -25.89 -17.48
C ALA A 22 -23.30 -25.35 -18.45
N GLU A 23 -23.15 -24.05 -18.52
CA GLU A 23 -22.10 -23.39 -19.34
C GLU A 23 -20.71 -23.70 -18.82
N ILE A 24 -20.51 -23.71 -17.50
CA ILE A 24 -19.23 -24.10 -16.88
C ILE A 24 -18.87 -25.54 -17.27
N CYS A 25 -19.85 -26.46 -17.22
CA CYS A 25 -19.65 -27.86 -17.63
C CYS A 25 -19.38 -28.00 -19.13
N ALA A 26 -19.97 -27.14 -19.98
CA ALA A 26 -19.73 -27.18 -21.42
C ALA A 26 -18.29 -26.81 -21.82
N HIS A 27 -17.57 -26.10 -20.95
CA HIS A 27 -16.18 -25.71 -21.16
C HIS A 27 -15.19 -26.54 -20.34
N SER A 28 -15.66 -27.56 -19.60
CA SER A 28 -14.83 -28.39 -18.72
C SER A 28 -15.28 -29.87 -18.79
N ASP A 29 -14.34 -30.76 -18.48
CA ASP A 29 -14.65 -32.19 -18.27
C ASP A 29 -15.22 -32.48 -16.87
N LEU A 30 -15.80 -31.48 -16.21
CA LEU A 30 -16.35 -31.62 -14.87
C LEU A 30 -17.75 -32.23 -14.91
N PRO A 31 -18.00 -33.33 -14.19
CA PRO A 31 -19.34 -33.85 -13.98
C PRO A 31 -20.25 -32.80 -13.33
N LYS A 32 -21.46 -32.64 -13.82
CA LYS A 32 -22.41 -31.61 -13.35
C LYS A 32 -22.59 -31.52 -11.82
N PRO A 33 -22.69 -32.68 -11.08
CA PRO A 33 -22.76 -32.63 -9.61
C PRO A 33 -21.51 -32.05 -8.95
N SER A 34 -20.30 -32.34 -9.52
CA SER A 34 -19.06 -31.83 -9.01
C SER A 34 -18.91 -30.32 -9.27
N ALA A 35 -19.26 -29.87 -10.48
CA ALA A 35 -19.26 -28.45 -10.82
C ALA A 35 -20.23 -27.66 -9.92
N TYR A 36 -21.43 -28.19 -9.68
CA TYR A 36 -22.40 -27.56 -8.80
C TYR A 36 -21.85 -27.36 -7.37
N ARG A 37 -21.24 -28.41 -6.80
CA ARG A 37 -20.63 -28.33 -5.46
C ARG A 37 -19.51 -27.30 -5.41
N LEU A 38 -18.60 -27.30 -6.39
CA LEU A 38 -17.50 -26.32 -6.44
C LEU A 38 -17.99 -24.87 -6.59
N VAL A 39 -19.05 -24.66 -7.38
CA VAL A 39 -19.69 -23.33 -7.50
C VAL A 39 -20.29 -22.92 -6.15
N GLN A 40 -20.97 -23.82 -5.43
CA GLN A 40 -21.50 -23.51 -4.09
C GLN A 40 -20.37 -23.21 -3.07
N ASP A 41 -19.26 -23.95 -3.13
CA ASP A 41 -18.09 -23.70 -2.30
C ASP A 41 -17.51 -22.29 -2.59
N LEU A 42 -17.41 -21.90 -3.86
CA LEU A 42 -16.96 -20.57 -4.27
C LEU A 42 -17.92 -19.46 -3.84
N VAL A 43 -19.22 -19.71 -3.88
CA VAL A 43 -20.26 -18.78 -3.39
C VAL A 43 -20.15 -18.63 -1.86
N SER A 44 -19.99 -19.73 -1.13
CA SER A 44 -19.91 -19.71 0.34
C SER A 44 -18.74 -18.87 0.86
N VAL A 45 -17.63 -18.83 0.11
CA VAL A 45 -16.44 -18.02 0.45
C VAL A 45 -16.44 -16.64 -0.23
N GLY A 46 -17.50 -16.28 -0.99
CA GLY A 46 -17.66 -14.98 -1.62
C GLY A 46 -16.78 -14.73 -2.86
N LEU A 47 -16.23 -15.79 -3.46
CA LEU A 47 -15.48 -15.72 -4.72
C LEU A 47 -16.40 -15.70 -5.95
N LEU A 48 -17.60 -16.30 -5.84
CA LEU A 48 -18.72 -16.11 -6.75
C LEU A 48 -19.92 -15.54 -5.99
N GLU A 49 -20.86 -14.93 -6.71
CA GLU A 49 -22.13 -14.45 -6.18
C GLU A 49 -23.27 -14.80 -7.13
N PRO A 50 -24.45 -15.20 -6.61
CA PRO A 50 -25.61 -15.45 -7.44
C PRO A 50 -26.17 -14.12 -7.95
N VAL A 51 -26.47 -14.03 -9.26
CA VAL A 51 -27.09 -12.85 -9.90
C VAL A 51 -28.57 -13.10 -10.10
N THR A 52 -28.90 -14.24 -10.72
CA THR A 52 -30.26 -14.72 -10.91
C THR A 52 -30.32 -16.20 -10.59
N ARG A 53 -31.54 -16.81 -10.67
CA ARG A 53 -31.71 -18.22 -10.36
C ARG A 53 -30.87 -19.11 -11.29
N GLY A 54 -29.75 -19.64 -10.76
CA GLY A 54 -28.86 -20.57 -11.47
C GLY A 54 -27.73 -19.90 -12.26
N THR A 55 -27.61 -18.58 -12.21
CA THR A 55 -26.53 -17.78 -12.85
C THR A 55 -25.63 -17.17 -11.78
N PHE A 56 -24.33 -17.20 -12.02
CA PHE A 56 -23.30 -16.73 -11.09
C PHE A 56 -22.35 -15.74 -11.78
N SER A 57 -21.92 -14.73 -11.05
CA SER A 57 -20.88 -13.80 -11.46
C SER A 57 -19.69 -13.82 -10.49
N ILE A 58 -18.62 -13.14 -10.84
CA ILE A 58 -17.46 -12.95 -9.95
C ILE A 58 -17.91 -12.23 -8.67
N GLY A 59 -17.64 -12.85 -7.53
CA GLY A 59 -18.06 -12.39 -6.23
C GLY A 59 -17.29 -11.17 -5.72
N SER A 60 -17.91 -10.43 -4.81
CA SER A 60 -17.38 -9.20 -4.23
C SER A 60 -16.02 -9.37 -3.53
N ARG A 61 -15.75 -10.57 -3.01
CA ARG A 61 -14.44 -10.87 -2.39
C ARG A 61 -13.33 -10.92 -3.43
N LEU A 62 -13.56 -11.56 -4.60
CA LEU A 62 -12.56 -11.60 -5.66
C LEU A 62 -12.41 -10.23 -6.33
N LYS A 63 -13.51 -9.51 -6.55
CA LYS A 63 -13.48 -8.11 -7.03
C LYS A 63 -12.61 -7.23 -6.12
N ARG A 64 -12.74 -7.34 -4.79
CA ARG A 64 -11.87 -6.60 -3.86
C ARG A 64 -10.40 -6.97 -3.96
N ILE A 65 -10.08 -8.25 -4.16
CA ILE A 65 -8.70 -8.71 -4.34
C ILE A 65 -8.10 -8.12 -5.63
N THR A 66 -8.86 -8.12 -6.72
CA THR A 66 -8.41 -7.62 -8.03
C THR A 66 -8.50 -6.09 -8.17
N GLN A 67 -9.47 -5.45 -7.51
CA GLN A 67 -9.61 -3.99 -7.51
C GLN A 67 -8.44 -3.29 -6.82
N SER A 68 -7.74 -3.97 -5.88
CA SER A 68 -6.51 -3.41 -5.30
C SER A 68 -5.45 -3.16 -6.39
N ASP A 69 -5.30 -4.05 -7.37
CA ASP A 69 -4.30 -3.91 -8.43
C ASP A 69 -4.72 -2.90 -9.52
N HIS A 70 -6.01 -2.85 -9.88
CA HIS A 70 -6.52 -1.83 -10.82
C HIS A 70 -6.48 -0.43 -10.21
N SER A 71 -6.79 -0.31 -8.91
CA SER A 71 -6.65 0.96 -8.18
C SER A 71 -5.20 1.44 -8.14
N ASP A 72 -4.23 0.52 -7.94
CA ASP A 72 -2.82 0.87 -7.92
C ASP A 72 -2.35 1.32 -9.31
N ARG A 73 -2.79 0.70 -10.39
CA ARG A 73 -2.40 1.08 -11.76
C ARG A 73 -2.85 2.49 -12.11
N ALA A 74 -4.11 2.83 -11.86
CA ALA A 74 -4.63 4.18 -12.10
C ALA A 74 -3.91 5.24 -11.25
N LEU A 75 -3.60 4.91 -10.00
CA LEU A 75 -2.80 5.78 -9.13
C LEU A 75 -1.38 5.95 -9.64
N LEU A 76 -0.74 4.89 -10.11
CA LEU A 76 0.62 4.92 -10.64
C LEU A 76 0.71 5.76 -11.92
N GLU A 77 -0.30 5.78 -12.78
CA GLU A 77 -0.34 6.65 -13.96
C GLU A 77 -0.21 8.13 -13.58
N VAL A 78 -0.75 8.53 -12.42
CA VAL A 78 -0.65 9.91 -11.90
C VAL A 78 0.63 10.13 -11.09
N ILE A 79 1.00 9.18 -10.25
CA ILE A 79 2.04 9.37 -9.22
C ILE A 79 3.44 9.06 -9.77
N ALA A 80 3.62 8.04 -10.62
CA ALA A 80 4.93 7.63 -11.10
C ALA A 80 5.70 8.75 -11.83
N PRO A 81 5.08 9.56 -12.71
CA PRO A 81 5.77 10.68 -13.35
C PRO A 81 6.28 11.72 -12.35
N VAL A 82 5.53 11.96 -11.26
CA VAL A 82 5.92 12.90 -10.20
C VAL A 82 7.12 12.36 -9.43
N LEU A 83 7.10 11.06 -9.06
CA LEU A 83 8.21 10.40 -8.38
C LEU A 83 9.46 10.36 -9.27
N LYS A 84 9.31 10.08 -10.57
CA LYS A 84 10.41 10.07 -11.54
C LYS A 84 11.11 11.42 -11.62
N LYS A 85 10.32 12.49 -11.73
CA LYS A 85 10.83 13.87 -11.71
C LYS A 85 11.59 14.17 -10.42
N ALA A 86 11.03 13.78 -9.28
CA ALA A 86 11.68 13.97 -7.99
C ALA A 86 12.96 13.13 -7.86
N ALA A 87 12.94 11.86 -8.30
CA ALA A 87 14.12 11.00 -8.28
C ALA A 87 15.28 11.61 -9.06
N THR A 88 15.04 12.10 -10.27
CA THR A 88 16.05 12.78 -11.10
C THR A 88 16.52 14.08 -10.44
N GLN A 89 15.61 14.88 -9.89
CA GLN A 89 15.94 16.16 -9.27
C GLN A 89 16.81 16.04 -8.01
N TYR A 90 16.55 15.02 -7.19
CA TYR A 90 17.22 14.84 -5.89
C TYR A 90 18.32 13.78 -5.90
N GLY A 91 18.50 13.05 -7.00
CA GLY A 91 19.50 12.00 -7.13
C GLY A 91 19.28 10.83 -6.15
N ALA A 92 18.04 10.49 -5.83
CA ALA A 92 17.66 9.48 -4.84
C ALA A 92 16.54 8.58 -5.38
N ALA A 93 16.42 7.37 -4.85
CA ALA A 93 15.28 6.52 -5.15
C ALA A 93 14.03 7.06 -4.44
N PHE A 94 12.96 7.31 -5.20
CA PHE A 94 11.66 7.71 -4.69
C PHE A 94 10.68 6.54 -4.76
N PHE A 95 9.80 6.42 -3.77
CA PHE A 95 8.88 5.29 -3.68
C PHE A 95 7.46 5.73 -3.33
N LEU A 96 6.51 4.90 -3.75
CA LEU A 96 5.12 4.91 -3.28
C LEU A 96 4.90 3.68 -2.40
N SER A 97 4.27 3.87 -1.26
CA SER A 97 3.85 2.79 -0.39
C SER A 97 2.36 2.86 -0.07
N ARG A 98 1.79 1.71 0.27
CA ARG A 98 0.39 1.55 0.59
C ARG A 98 0.19 0.58 1.76
N LEU A 99 -0.74 0.90 2.64
CA LEU A 99 -1.23 -0.02 3.66
C LEU A 99 -2.10 -1.11 3.01
N ARG A 100 -1.75 -2.38 3.22
CA ARG A 100 -2.52 -3.55 2.81
C ARG A 100 -2.74 -4.46 4.01
N GLY A 101 -3.99 -4.56 4.47
CA GLY A 101 -4.31 -5.24 5.72
C GLY A 101 -3.60 -4.56 6.91
N LYS A 102 -2.69 -5.27 7.57
CA LYS A 102 -1.90 -4.77 8.71
C LYS A 102 -0.43 -4.48 8.35
N SER A 103 -0.09 -4.34 7.08
CA SER A 103 1.29 -4.11 6.63
C SER A 103 1.36 -2.96 5.63
N VAL A 104 2.36 -2.12 5.75
CA VAL A 104 2.70 -1.14 4.72
C VAL A 104 3.66 -1.79 3.73
N GLU A 105 3.36 -1.66 2.45
CA GLU A 105 4.16 -2.22 1.36
C GLU A 105 4.63 -1.10 0.42
N ILE A 106 5.89 -1.14 0.01
CA ILE A 106 6.36 -0.34 -1.13
C ILE A 106 5.85 -1.03 -2.39
N ILE A 107 5.02 -0.31 -3.16
CA ILE A 107 4.36 -0.82 -4.36
C ILE A 107 4.97 -0.29 -5.66
N HIS A 108 5.77 0.78 -5.57
CA HIS A 108 6.45 1.37 -6.72
C HIS A 108 7.72 2.11 -6.30
N VAL A 109 8.74 2.08 -7.16
CA VAL A 109 10.01 2.78 -6.97
C VAL A 109 10.45 3.41 -8.29
N GLU A 110 10.80 4.69 -8.23
CA GLU A 110 11.46 5.42 -9.32
C GLU A 110 12.89 5.76 -8.93
N THR A 111 13.78 5.64 -9.88
CA THR A 111 15.22 5.89 -9.70
C THR A 111 15.70 6.99 -10.64
N PRO A 112 16.81 7.69 -10.29
CA PRO A 112 17.42 8.67 -11.19
C PRO A 112 17.85 8.03 -12.51
N ASP A 113 17.81 8.82 -13.60
CA ASP A 113 18.21 8.34 -14.95
C ASP A 113 19.72 8.24 -15.13
N THR A 114 20.50 8.91 -14.32
CA THR A 114 21.95 9.02 -14.47
C THR A 114 22.68 8.53 -13.24
N GLY A 115 23.67 7.69 -13.50
CA GLY A 115 24.90 7.22 -12.85
C GLY A 115 25.26 7.52 -11.38
N VAL A 116 24.36 8.05 -10.60
CA VAL A 116 24.57 8.23 -9.17
C VAL A 116 24.27 6.89 -8.47
N SER A 117 25.19 6.45 -7.63
CA SER A 117 24.94 5.30 -6.73
C SER A 117 23.81 5.64 -5.78
N TYR A 118 22.66 5.00 -5.94
CA TYR A 118 21.50 5.12 -5.06
C TYR A 118 21.18 3.77 -4.41
N LEU A 119 20.61 3.84 -3.21
CA LEU A 119 20.09 2.66 -2.53
C LEU A 119 18.64 2.44 -2.96
N HIS A 120 18.39 1.31 -3.63
CA HIS A 120 17.04 0.93 -4.03
C HIS A 120 16.34 0.25 -2.85
N PRO A 121 15.22 0.80 -2.35
CA PRO A 121 14.56 0.27 -1.17
C PRO A 121 13.91 -1.11 -1.40
N GLY A 122 13.78 -1.56 -2.66
CA GLY A 122 13.04 -2.76 -3.04
C GLY A 122 11.53 -2.60 -2.91
N LEU A 123 10.77 -3.56 -3.44
CA LEU A 123 9.32 -3.66 -3.28
C LEU A 123 8.95 -4.53 -2.06
N GLY A 124 7.67 -4.48 -1.65
CA GLY A 124 7.09 -5.38 -0.65
C GLY A 124 6.99 -4.79 0.76
N LYS A 125 6.70 -5.68 1.71
CA LYS A 125 6.35 -5.33 3.10
C LYS A 125 7.47 -4.65 3.86
N ARG A 126 7.08 -3.71 4.73
CA ARG A 126 7.98 -2.96 5.61
C ARG A 126 7.57 -3.11 7.06
N PRO A 127 8.56 -3.19 7.98
CA PRO A 127 8.26 -3.12 9.42
C PRO A 127 7.55 -1.80 9.74
N PHE A 128 6.49 -1.88 10.53
CA PHE A 128 5.68 -0.67 10.78
C PHE A 128 6.40 0.38 11.63
N HIS A 129 7.32 -0.03 12.51
CA HIS A 129 8.04 0.85 13.46
C HIS A 129 9.42 1.29 13.00
N ALA A 130 10.02 0.61 12.00
CA ALA A 130 11.41 0.80 11.59
C ALA A 130 11.56 1.33 10.16
N CYS A 131 10.49 1.81 9.53
CA CYS A 131 10.52 2.38 8.19
C CYS A 131 9.78 3.71 8.12
N SER A 132 10.33 4.67 7.40
CA SER A 132 9.71 5.99 7.25
C SER A 132 8.31 5.92 6.62
N CYS A 133 8.10 5.08 5.59
CA CYS A 133 6.81 4.91 4.95
C CYS A 133 5.75 4.38 5.91
N SER A 134 6.11 3.38 6.74
CA SER A 134 5.19 2.80 7.71
C SER A 134 4.91 3.75 8.86
N LYS A 135 5.92 4.45 9.39
CA LYS A 135 5.73 5.46 10.43
C LYS A 135 4.88 6.64 9.92
N ALA A 136 5.06 7.05 8.65
CA ALA A 136 4.23 8.10 8.05
C ALA A 136 2.75 7.72 7.98
N VAL A 137 2.44 6.47 7.64
CA VAL A 137 1.05 5.95 7.67
C VAL A 137 0.55 5.77 9.10
N ALA A 138 1.36 5.17 9.99
CA ALA A 138 1.00 4.90 11.39
C ALA A 138 0.69 6.18 12.18
N ALA A 139 1.33 7.28 11.84
CA ALA A 139 1.07 8.57 12.49
C ALA A 139 -0.37 9.05 12.34
N PHE A 140 -1.08 8.65 11.28
CA PHE A 140 -2.45 9.09 10.98
C PHE A 140 -3.48 7.95 11.04
N LEU A 141 -3.03 6.70 11.03
CA LEU A 141 -3.86 5.50 11.14
C LEU A 141 -3.28 4.51 12.18
N PRO A 142 -3.09 4.95 13.44
CA PRO A 142 -2.44 4.12 14.45
C PRO A 142 -3.23 2.85 14.76
N GLU A 143 -4.56 2.89 14.72
CA GLU A 143 -5.46 1.77 15.02
C GLU A 143 -5.32 0.60 14.05
N LEU A 144 -4.81 0.84 12.83
CA LEU A 144 -4.63 -0.20 11.82
C LEU A 144 -3.28 -0.93 11.96
N LEU A 145 -2.31 -0.30 12.62
CA LEU A 145 -0.94 -0.80 12.72
C LEU A 145 -0.55 -1.13 14.17
N LEU A 146 -1.03 -0.35 15.13
CA LEU A 146 -0.82 -0.58 16.55
C LEU A 146 -1.95 -1.49 17.08
N THR A 147 -1.72 -2.78 17.15
CA THR A 147 -2.68 -3.74 17.73
C THR A 147 -2.22 -4.15 19.11
N SER A 148 -3.17 -4.58 19.98
CA SER A 148 -2.89 -5.08 21.34
C SER A 148 -1.87 -6.23 21.38
N ASP A 149 -1.70 -6.97 20.28
CA ASP A 149 -0.69 -8.02 20.16
C ASP A 149 0.76 -7.46 20.10
N MET A 150 0.93 -6.15 20.04
CA MET A 150 2.21 -5.45 20.02
C MET A 150 2.71 -5.03 21.41
N GLU A 151 2.04 -5.37 22.48
CA GLU A 151 2.53 -5.20 23.86
C GLU A 151 3.79 -6.03 24.15
N GLY A 152 4.23 -6.86 23.17
CA GLY A 152 5.53 -7.49 23.10
C GLY A 152 6.57 -6.58 22.41
N ARG A 153 7.82 -6.75 22.74
CA ARG A 153 8.96 -5.96 22.24
C ARG A 153 8.97 -5.84 20.72
N LEU A 154 9.01 -4.59 20.20
CA LEU A 154 9.26 -4.29 18.79
C LEU A 154 10.62 -4.89 18.38
N ARG A 155 10.65 -5.59 17.25
CA ARG A 155 11.87 -6.26 16.79
C ARG A 155 12.97 -5.25 16.47
N ALA A 156 14.13 -5.39 17.08
CA ALA A 156 15.33 -4.65 16.71
C ALA A 156 15.90 -5.22 15.39
N TYR A 157 16.16 -4.35 14.44
CA TYR A 157 16.88 -4.66 13.19
C TYR A 157 18.32 -4.16 13.26
N THR A 158 18.50 -3.02 13.93
CA THR A 158 19.79 -2.41 14.24
C THR A 158 19.75 -1.85 15.66
N GLU A 159 20.85 -1.32 16.16
CA GLU A 159 20.91 -0.59 17.43
C GLU A 159 20.13 0.74 17.42
N PHE A 160 19.76 1.26 16.24
CA PHE A 160 18.99 2.50 16.07
C PHE A 160 17.49 2.26 15.98
N THR A 161 17.05 0.99 15.90
CA THR A 161 15.62 0.66 15.82
C THR A 161 14.90 1.06 17.09
N LEU A 162 13.77 1.76 16.97
CA LEU A 162 12.86 2.00 18.11
C LEU A 162 12.24 0.67 18.54
N THR A 163 12.51 0.25 19.77
CA THR A 163 12.04 -1.03 20.34
C THR A 163 11.06 -0.86 21.48
N ASN A 164 10.78 0.39 21.86
CA ASN A 164 9.83 0.75 22.90
C ASN A 164 8.60 1.43 22.29
N VAL A 165 7.41 1.02 22.70
CA VAL A 165 6.15 1.56 22.18
C VAL A 165 5.98 3.05 22.51
N ASN A 166 6.35 3.47 23.72
CA ASN A 166 6.23 4.88 24.13
C ASN A 166 7.13 5.79 23.28
N ASP A 167 8.35 5.32 22.95
CA ASP A 167 9.27 6.07 22.09
C ASP A 167 8.72 6.15 20.66
N LEU A 168 8.10 5.08 20.17
CA LEU A 168 7.44 5.08 18.88
C LEU A 168 6.23 6.04 18.87
N GLU A 169 5.41 6.05 19.90
CA GLU A 169 4.27 6.99 20.01
C GLU A 169 4.72 8.45 20.02
N ALA A 170 5.78 8.77 20.74
CA ALA A 170 6.40 10.11 20.74
C ALA A 170 6.91 10.49 19.34
N GLU A 171 7.55 9.55 18.63
CA GLU A 171 7.97 9.76 17.24
C GLU A 171 6.77 9.98 16.32
N LEU A 172 5.69 9.18 16.43
CA LEU A 172 4.47 9.36 15.63
C LEU A 172 3.82 10.72 15.88
N GLU A 173 3.83 11.22 17.12
CA GLU A 173 3.35 12.55 17.43
C GLU A 173 4.23 13.65 16.79
N THR A 174 5.55 13.47 16.80
CA THR A 174 6.50 14.34 16.11
C THR A 174 6.24 14.36 14.60
N ILE A 175 5.96 13.19 14.01
CA ILE A 175 5.60 13.07 12.59
C ILE A 175 4.32 13.83 12.26
N ARG A 176 3.28 13.74 13.10
CA ARG A 176 2.03 14.51 12.90
C ARG A 176 2.28 16.03 12.89
N LYS A 177 3.16 16.52 13.76
CA LYS A 177 3.50 17.94 13.86
C LYS A 177 4.35 18.43 12.68
N ARG A 178 5.35 17.64 12.23
CA ARG A 178 6.27 18.04 11.13
C ARG A 178 5.79 17.65 9.73
N GLY A 179 4.81 16.72 9.61
CA GLY A 179 4.21 16.29 8.36
C GLY A 179 5.00 15.22 7.59
N PHE A 180 6.10 14.70 8.11
CA PHE A 180 6.90 13.64 7.49
C PHE A 180 7.62 12.77 8.53
N ALA A 181 7.92 11.54 8.16
CA ALA A 181 8.68 10.58 8.95
C ALA A 181 10.11 10.44 8.43
N GLU A 182 11.04 10.21 9.34
CA GLU A 182 12.42 9.80 9.03
C GLU A 182 12.67 8.37 9.53
N CYS A 183 13.54 7.65 8.83
CA CYS A 183 14.16 6.42 9.29
C CYS A 183 15.66 6.57 9.06
N VAL A 184 16.44 6.52 10.12
CA VAL A 184 17.89 6.69 10.09
C VAL A 184 18.54 5.44 10.63
N GLU A 185 19.00 4.59 9.72
CA GLU A 185 19.66 3.33 10.03
C GLU A 185 18.82 2.34 10.88
N GLU A 186 17.51 2.56 11.02
CA GLU A 186 16.63 1.76 11.89
C GLU A 186 16.37 0.35 11.34
N ILE A 187 16.35 0.17 10.01
CA ILE A 187 16.13 -1.14 9.37
C ILE A 187 17.43 -1.78 8.89
N GLU A 188 18.37 -0.94 8.47
CA GLU A 188 19.68 -1.36 7.95
C GLU A 188 20.69 -0.23 8.13
N ARG A 189 21.91 -0.59 8.56
CA ARG A 189 23.00 0.39 8.71
C ARG A 189 23.37 1.02 7.36
N GLY A 190 23.63 2.30 7.37
CA GLY A 190 23.96 3.07 6.18
C GLY A 190 22.75 3.51 5.35
N LEU A 191 21.54 3.03 5.66
CA LEU A 191 20.29 3.36 4.97
C LEU A 191 19.51 4.43 5.73
N CYS A 192 19.12 5.47 5.01
CA CYS A 192 18.15 6.46 5.48
C CYS A 192 16.96 6.55 4.53
N SER A 193 15.81 6.89 5.07
CA SER A 193 14.64 7.22 4.27
C SER A 193 13.79 8.31 4.93
N VAL A 194 13.06 9.04 4.10
CA VAL A 194 12.11 10.08 4.50
C VAL A 194 10.82 9.86 3.75
N ALA A 195 9.66 9.96 4.42
CA ALA A 195 8.36 9.76 3.77
C ALA A 195 7.29 10.66 4.39
N ALA A 196 6.30 11.04 3.58
CA ALA A 196 5.12 11.77 4.03
C ALA A 196 3.84 11.03 3.57
N PRO A 197 2.75 11.07 4.36
CA PRO A 197 1.46 10.53 3.94
C PRO A 197 0.94 11.34 2.76
N LEU A 198 0.21 10.70 1.84
CA LEU A 198 -0.39 11.42 0.71
C LEU A 198 -1.45 12.40 1.19
N ALA A 199 -2.40 11.95 1.99
CA ALA A 199 -3.32 12.84 2.69
C ALA A 199 -3.43 12.39 4.15
N PRO A 200 -3.35 13.31 5.13
CA PRO A 200 -3.51 12.96 6.54
C PRO A 200 -4.90 12.42 6.91
N SER A 201 -5.88 12.63 6.06
CA SER A 201 -7.26 12.15 6.21
C SER A 201 -7.77 11.53 4.92
N GLY A 202 -8.76 10.65 5.04
CA GLY A 202 -9.38 10.00 3.89
C GLY A 202 -8.52 8.89 3.25
N PRO A 203 -8.74 8.58 1.96
CA PRO A 203 -8.09 7.45 1.28
C PRO A 203 -6.56 7.56 1.21
N GLY A 204 -6.03 8.77 1.19
CA GLY A 204 -4.59 9.05 1.12
C GLY A 204 -3.84 8.76 2.40
N ALA A 205 -4.52 8.70 3.56
CA ALA A 205 -3.89 8.41 4.85
C ALA A 205 -3.25 7.00 4.88
N ALA A 206 -3.78 6.06 4.09
CA ALA A 206 -3.26 4.70 3.96
C ALA A 206 -2.08 4.59 2.97
N MET A 207 -1.58 5.70 2.46
CA MET A 207 -0.49 5.73 1.47
C MET A 207 0.56 6.77 1.85
N SER A 208 1.81 6.50 1.45
CA SER A 208 2.88 7.49 1.59
C SER A 208 3.80 7.50 0.38
N ILE A 209 4.40 8.64 0.10
CA ILE A 209 5.51 8.78 -0.81
C ILE A 209 6.77 9.11 -0.02
N GLY A 210 7.92 8.68 -0.52
CA GLY A 210 9.17 8.94 0.18
C GLY A 210 10.39 8.79 -0.71
N ALA A 211 11.55 9.00 -0.11
CA ALA A 211 12.84 8.79 -0.74
C ALA A 211 13.76 7.99 0.19
N ALA A 212 14.66 7.20 -0.42
CA ALA A 212 15.68 6.43 0.28
C ALA A 212 17.07 6.73 -0.29
N GLY A 213 18.05 6.67 0.58
CA GLY A 213 19.42 6.88 0.20
C GLY A 213 20.41 6.54 1.31
N SER A 214 21.71 6.72 1.03
CA SER A 214 22.77 6.50 2.01
C SER A 214 22.76 7.57 3.10
N VAL A 215 23.06 7.18 4.34
CA VAL A 215 23.25 8.08 5.48
C VAL A 215 24.28 9.19 5.18
N ARG A 216 25.26 8.89 4.31
CA ARG A 216 26.29 9.87 3.90
C ARG A 216 25.72 11.01 3.06
N VAL A 217 24.71 10.74 2.26
CA VAL A 217 24.01 11.71 1.41
C VAL A 217 22.84 12.33 2.16
N PHE A 218 22.10 11.52 2.89
CA PHE A 218 20.92 11.91 3.67
C PHE A 218 21.34 12.50 5.03
N THR A 219 22.16 13.57 5.00
CA THR A 219 22.53 14.32 6.22
C THR A 219 21.29 14.88 6.92
N PRO A 220 21.34 15.21 8.23
CA PRO A 220 20.21 15.78 8.96
C PRO A 220 19.60 17.01 8.26
N ALA A 221 20.42 17.92 7.78
CA ALA A 221 19.97 19.11 7.06
C ALA A 221 19.30 18.78 5.72
N PHE A 222 19.82 17.79 4.99
CA PHE A 222 19.22 17.33 3.73
C PHE A 222 17.90 16.63 3.98
N ARG A 223 17.80 15.71 4.96
CA ARG A 223 16.55 15.01 5.32
C ARG A 223 15.44 15.98 5.70
N GLY A 224 15.72 16.98 6.54
CA GLY A 224 14.72 17.97 6.93
C GLY A 224 14.17 18.76 5.74
N LYS A 225 15.05 19.23 4.83
CA LYS A 225 14.64 19.91 3.60
C LYS A 225 13.86 18.97 2.65
N LEU A 226 14.36 17.76 2.47
CA LEU A 226 13.73 16.75 1.61
C LEU A 226 12.37 16.33 2.17
N GLY A 227 12.24 16.13 3.49
CA GLY A 227 10.99 15.77 4.15
C GLY A 227 9.90 16.82 3.95
N THR A 228 10.24 18.09 4.18
CA THR A 228 9.31 19.21 3.89
C THR A 228 8.90 19.24 2.42
N ARG A 229 9.83 18.95 1.51
CA ARG A 229 9.53 18.93 0.07
C ARG A 229 8.67 17.75 -0.31
N ILE A 230 8.93 16.56 0.23
CA ILE A 230 8.11 15.36 0.01
C ILE A 230 6.68 15.58 0.55
N ALA A 231 6.53 16.18 1.74
CA ALA A 231 5.22 16.53 2.27
C ALA A 231 4.42 17.45 1.32
N ARG A 232 5.09 18.42 0.71
CA ARG A 232 4.46 19.30 -0.28
C ARG A 232 4.08 18.56 -1.56
N ILE A 233 4.97 17.71 -2.08
CA ILE A 233 4.66 16.86 -3.25
C ILE A 233 3.46 15.94 -2.93
N ALA A 234 3.40 15.37 -1.72
CA ALA A 234 2.29 14.55 -1.27
C ALA A 234 0.95 15.32 -1.27
N GLN A 235 0.96 16.57 -0.79
CA GLN A 235 -0.22 17.45 -0.83
C GLN A 235 -0.65 17.76 -2.27
N ASP A 236 0.29 18.13 -3.15
CA ASP A 236 0.01 18.44 -4.55
C ASP A 236 -0.59 17.21 -5.27
N VAL A 237 -0.06 16.01 -5.02
CA VAL A 237 -0.60 14.74 -5.56
C VAL A 237 -1.99 14.47 -5.01
N SER A 238 -2.23 14.67 -3.72
CA SER A 238 -3.54 14.46 -3.10
C SER A 238 -4.60 15.41 -3.65
N ALA A 239 -4.26 16.67 -3.85
CA ALA A 239 -5.14 17.65 -4.48
C ALA A 239 -5.51 17.23 -5.91
N ASN A 240 -4.53 16.79 -6.71
CA ASN A 240 -4.76 16.29 -8.07
C ASN A 240 -5.65 15.04 -8.12
N LEU A 241 -5.63 14.22 -7.07
CA LEU A 241 -6.47 13.03 -6.93
C LEU A 241 -7.84 13.33 -6.31
N GLY A 242 -8.11 14.59 -5.95
CA GLY A 242 -9.36 14.99 -5.30
C GLY A 242 -9.51 14.45 -3.87
N TRP A 243 -8.40 14.18 -3.17
CA TRP A 243 -8.41 13.64 -1.81
C TRP A 243 -8.40 14.71 -0.71
N ASP A 244 -8.25 15.98 -1.06
CA ASP A 244 -8.26 17.11 -0.12
C ASP A 244 -9.70 17.55 0.27
N VAL A 245 -10.55 16.59 0.62
CA VAL A 245 -11.92 16.92 1.07
C VAL A 245 -11.94 16.98 2.60
N ALA A 246 -11.33 17.98 3.20
CA ALA A 246 -11.52 18.25 4.64
C ALA A 246 -11.18 19.68 5.07
N ALA A 247 -11.41 20.70 4.23
CA ALA A 247 -11.33 22.10 4.65
C ALA A 247 -12.72 22.79 4.78
N ASP A 248 -13.79 22.28 4.18
CA ASP A 248 -15.08 22.99 4.07
C ASP A 248 -16.18 22.55 5.05
N ALA A 249 -15.92 21.62 5.98
CA ALA A 249 -16.95 21.18 6.94
C ALA A 249 -17.02 22.01 8.24
N LYS A 250 -16.36 23.16 8.36
CA LYS A 250 -16.38 24.04 9.54
C LYS A 250 -16.96 25.44 9.34
N LEU A 251 -17.68 25.69 8.23
CA LEU A 251 -18.33 26.98 7.99
C LEU A 251 -19.85 26.89 7.82
N SER A 252 -20.50 25.84 8.32
CA SER A 252 -21.97 25.77 8.38
C SER A 252 -22.38 25.10 9.69
N GLY A 253 -22.36 25.86 10.74
CA GLY A 253 -22.85 25.50 12.07
C GLY A 253 -22.93 26.71 12.94
#